data_d2bf6e984810a1218c13c49f5f1c6dae
#
_entry.id   d2bf6e984810a1218c13c49f5f1c6dae
#
_cell.length_a   1.000
_cell.length_b   1.000
_cell.length_c   1.000
_cell.angle_alpha   90.00
_cell.angle_beta   90.00
_cell.angle_gamma   90.00
#
_symmetry.space_group_name_H-M   'P 1'
#
loop_
_entity.id
_entity.type
_entity.pdbx_description
1 polymer ?
#
loop_
_entity_poly.entity_id
_entity_poly.type
_entity_poly.pdbx_seq_one_letter_code
_entity_poly.pdbx_strand_id
1 'polypeptide(L)'
;MAMTMLSVVGLSMLKMCINITAPRQWTLQQSITDAYLTFEKASAQRQTFEDVTGPDSLWPAYPTVATTNVVLGVLPGGREITGTVSRTRYPDANNLPDPATVTAVQWKTALDRNPARMDVWRLQSVVRYTVGSRSYLKARTVVRSQ
;
A
#
# COMPACT_ATOMS: atom_id res chain seq x y z
N MET A 1 29.08 -47.31 -9.45
CA MET A 1 27.64 -47.30 -9.55
C MET A 1 26.94 -46.74 -8.26
N ALA A 2 27.30 -47.22 -7.07
CA ALA A 2 26.64 -46.71 -5.85
C ALA A 2 26.85 -45.21 -5.56
N MET A 3 28.02 -44.65 -5.83
CA MET A 3 28.34 -43.23 -5.66
C MET A 3 27.55 -42.30 -6.57
N THR A 4 27.29 -42.73 -7.79
CA THR A 4 26.48 -41.94 -8.76
C THR A 4 25.01 -41.88 -8.35
N MET A 5 24.45 -42.99 -7.86
CA MET A 5 23.07 -43.01 -7.35
C MET A 5 22.89 -42.12 -6.12
N LEU A 6 23.84 -42.12 -5.19
CA LEU A 6 23.80 -41.28 -4.00
C LEU A 6 23.83 -39.78 -4.34
N SER A 7 24.65 -39.41 -5.33
CA SER A 7 24.73 -38.02 -5.81
C SER A 7 23.43 -37.56 -6.48
N VAL A 8 22.76 -38.41 -7.26
CA VAL A 8 21.49 -38.09 -7.92
C VAL A 8 20.36 -37.94 -6.90
N VAL A 9 20.30 -38.82 -5.89
CA VAL A 9 19.32 -38.71 -4.80
C VAL A 9 19.55 -37.45 -3.97
N GLY A 10 20.81 -37.14 -3.61
CA GLY A 10 21.15 -35.92 -2.89
C GLY A 10 20.79 -34.63 -3.64
N LEU A 11 21.08 -34.56 -4.93
CA LEU A 11 20.69 -33.44 -5.79
C LEU A 11 19.17 -33.31 -5.94
N SER A 12 18.46 -34.42 -6.04
CA SER A 12 16.98 -34.42 -6.10
C SER A 12 16.34 -33.93 -4.82
N MET A 13 16.85 -34.36 -3.65
CA MET A 13 16.40 -33.87 -2.35
C MET A 13 16.71 -32.37 -2.15
N LEU A 14 17.88 -31.91 -2.55
CA LEU A 14 18.24 -30.50 -2.50
C LEU A 14 17.32 -29.65 -3.36
N LYS A 15 16.98 -30.11 -4.55
CA LYS A 15 16.05 -29.46 -5.48
C LYS A 15 14.63 -29.41 -4.95
N MET A 16 14.16 -30.45 -4.26
CA MET A 16 12.89 -30.48 -3.57
C MET A 16 12.86 -29.47 -2.39
N CYS A 17 13.89 -29.42 -1.57
CA CYS A 17 13.98 -28.46 -0.47
C CYS A 17 13.93 -26.99 -0.96
N ILE A 18 14.63 -26.67 -2.04
CA ILE A 18 14.62 -25.33 -2.64
C ILE A 18 13.21 -24.98 -3.19
N ASN A 19 12.55 -25.91 -3.85
CA ASN A 19 11.22 -25.69 -4.42
C ASN A 19 10.11 -25.50 -3.35
N ILE A 20 10.29 -26.03 -2.15
CA ILE A 20 9.33 -25.87 -1.04
C ILE A 20 9.57 -24.56 -0.27
N THR A 21 10.81 -24.10 -0.14
CA THR A 21 11.15 -22.90 0.64
C THR A 21 10.87 -21.60 -0.11
N ALA A 22 11.02 -21.55 -1.43
CA ALA A 22 10.78 -20.36 -2.23
C ALA A 22 9.31 -19.87 -2.19
N PRO A 23 8.27 -20.73 -2.36
CA PRO A 23 6.88 -20.32 -2.22
C PRO A 23 6.53 -19.81 -0.83
N ARG A 24 7.09 -20.44 0.23
CA ARG A 24 6.87 -19.99 1.63
C ARG A 24 7.41 -18.58 1.88
N GLN A 25 8.60 -18.28 1.41
CA GLN A 25 9.18 -16.94 1.56
C GLN A 25 8.34 -15.89 0.83
N TRP A 26 7.86 -16.21 -0.37
CA TRP A 26 7.00 -15.31 -1.12
C TRP A 26 5.67 -15.03 -0.39
N THR A 27 5.01 -16.05 0.14
CA THR A 27 3.77 -15.92 0.92
C THR A 27 3.98 -15.06 2.17
N LEU A 28 5.07 -15.29 2.90
CA LEU A 28 5.41 -14.48 4.07
C LEU A 28 5.64 -13.01 3.72
N GLN A 29 6.34 -12.72 2.64
CA GLN A 29 6.56 -11.35 2.19
C GLN A 29 5.25 -10.67 1.78
N GLN A 30 4.35 -11.38 1.11
CA GLN A 30 3.01 -10.89 0.79
C GLN A 30 2.22 -10.55 2.06
N SER A 31 2.23 -11.46 3.04
CA SER A 31 1.55 -11.27 4.33
C SER A 31 2.08 -10.07 5.11
N ILE A 32 3.39 -9.91 5.17
CA ILE A 32 4.05 -8.78 5.85
C ILE A 32 3.67 -7.45 5.17
N THR A 33 3.67 -7.41 3.83
CA THR A 33 3.31 -6.21 3.09
C THR A 33 1.82 -5.86 3.27
N ASP A 34 0.94 -6.86 3.31
CA ASP A 34 -0.48 -6.64 3.59
C ASP A 34 -0.73 -6.18 5.02
N ALA A 35 0.02 -6.72 5.99
CA ALA A 35 -0.03 -6.25 7.38
C ALA A 35 0.40 -4.78 7.49
N TYR A 36 1.48 -4.39 6.80
CA TYR A 36 1.92 -3.00 6.76
C TYR A 36 0.86 -2.07 6.15
N LEU A 37 0.26 -2.44 5.02
CA LEU A 37 -0.81 -1.65 4.40
C LEU A 37 -2.08 -1.58 5.29
N THR A 38 -2.34 -2.62 6.07
CA THR A 38 -3.41 -2.62 7.07
C THR A 38 -3.10 -1.64 8.20
N PHE A 39 -1.85 -1.58 8.64
CA PHE A 39 -1.37 -0.58 9.60
C PHE A 39 -1.53 0.85 9.04
N GLU A 40 -1.12 1.11 7.78
CA GLU A 40 -1.31 2.41 7.11
C GLU A 40 -2.80 2.81 7.09
N LYS A 41 -3.68 1.86 6.75
CA LYS A 41 -5.14 2.08 6.78
C LYS A 41 -5.62 2.43 8.18
N ALA A 42 -5.21 1.69 9.19
CA ALA A 42 -5.60 1.93 10.57
C ALA A 42 -5.07 3.29 11.08
N SER A 43 -3.85 3.65 10.70
CA SER A 43 -3.27 4.96 10.99
C SER A 43 -4.09 6.10 10.38
N ALA A 44 -4.45 5.98 9.10
CA ALA A 44 -5.28 6.94 8.39
C ALA A 44 -6.69 7.07 9.00
N GLN A 45 -7.23 6.01 9.59
CA GLN A 45 -8.55 6.01 10.23
C GLN A 45 -8.54 6.58 11.65
N ARG A 46 -7.40 6.48 12.36
CA ARG A 46 -7.24 6.95 13.74
C ARG A 46 -7.01 8.45 13.85
N GLN A 47 -6.38 9.05 12.85
CA GLN A 47 -6.10 10.48 12.84
C GLN A 47 -7.40 11.27 12.71
N THR A 48 -7.42 12.49 13.26
CA THR A 48 -8.56 13.39 13.06
C THR A 48 -8.64 13.81 11.58
N PHE A 49 -9.80 14.29 11.16
CA PHE A 49 -9.95 14.79 9.79
C PHE A 49 -9.02 15.98 9.51
N GLU A 50 -8.86 16.85 10.50
CA GLU A 50 -7.98 18.03 10.43
C GLU A 50 -6.51 17.64 10.29
N ASP A 51 -6.02 16.64 11.06
CA ASP A 51 -4.64 16.14 10.95
C ASP A 51 -4.37 15.54 9.56
N VAL A 52 -5.36 14.84 9.01
CA VAL A 52 -5.24 14.19 7.70
C VAL A 52 -5.27 15.21 6.56
N THR A 53 -6.02 16.30 6.72
CA THR A 53 -6.17 17.34 5.68
C THR A 53 -5.25 18.55 5.89
N GLY A 54 -4.63 18.66 7.04
CA GLY A 54 -3.72 19.75 7.42
C GLY A 54 -2.44 19.82 6.56
N PRO A 55 -1.66 20.89 6.72
CA PRO A 55 -0.42 21.10 5.97
C PRO A 55 0.67 20.07 6.32
N ASP A 56 0.70 19.60 7.57
CA ASP A 56 1.68 18.63 8.08
C ASP A 56 1.22 17.18 7.95
N SER A 57 0.17 16.94 7.18
CA SER A 57 -0.37 15.61 6.95
C SER A 57 0.65 14.65 6.34
N LEU A 58 0.64 13.40 6.80
CA LEU A 58 1.40 12.32 6.19
C LEU A 58 0.95 12.03 4.74
N TRP A 59 -0.28 12.46 4.37
CA TRP A 59 -0.84 12.37 3.02
C TRP A 59 -0.98 13.76 2.42
N PRO A 60 0.07 14.31 1.80
CA PRO A 60 -0.03 15.62 1.15
C PRO A 60 -1.06 15.60 0.01
N ALA A 61 -1.60 16.77 -0.30
CA ALA A 61 -2.54 16.90 -1.40
C ALA A 61 -1.84 16.71 -2.75
N TYR A 62 -2.48 15.96 -3.66
CA TYR A 62 -2.02 15.81 -5.04
C TYR A 62 -1.86 17.21 -5.69
N PRO A 63 -0.80 17.47 -6.48
CA PRO A 63 0.15 16.51 -7.05
C PRO A 63 1.35 16.14 -6.15
N THR A 64 1.44 16.64 -4.93
CA THR A 64 2.53 16.30 -4.02
C THR A 64 2.39 14.86 -3.51
N VAL A 65 3.53 14.17 -3.41
CA VAL A 65 3.61 12.79 -2.90
C VAL A 65 4.70 12.73 -1.84
N ALA A 66 4.34 12.33 -0.63
CA ALA A 66 5.31 12.04 0.41
C ALA A 66 5.85 10.61 0.23
N THR A 67 7.16 10.47 0.10
CA THR A 67 7.82 9.18 -0.12
C THR A 67 8.80 8.90 1.02
N THR A 68 8.69 7.73 1.64
CA THR A 68 9.51 7.32 2.78
C THR A 68 9.97 5.89 2.60
N ASN A 69 11.25 5.61 2.89
CA ASN A 69 11.76 4.25 2.97
C ASN A 69 11.41 3.67 4.34
N VAL A 70 10.89 2.45 4.35
CA VAL A 70 10.42 1.78 5.57
C VAL A 70 10.88 0.33 5.60
N VAL A 71 11.07 -0.18 6.82
CA VAL A 71 11.18 -1.62 7.07
C VAL A 71 9.76 -2.16 7.19
N LEU A 72 9.34 -2.97 6.23
CA LEU A 72 8.00 -3.57 6.20
C LEU A 72 7.86 -4.67 7.25
N GLY A 73 8.95 -5.39 7.51
CA GLY A 73 9.02 -6.44 8.51
C GLY A 73 10.29 -7.26 8.39
N VAL A 74 10.38 -8.29 9.24
CA VAL A 74 11.54 -9.17 9.32
C VAL A 74 11.12 -10.60 9.02
N LEU A 75 11.84 -11.27 8.13
CA LEU A 75 11.65 -12.69 7.83
C LEU A 75 12.32 -13.56 8.90
N PRO A 76 11.89 -14.82 9.03
CA PRO A 76 12.63 -15.81 9.81
C PRO A 76 14.11 -15.86 9.36
N GLY A 77 15.03 -15.81 10.32
CA GLY A 77 16.48 -15.67 10.06
C GLY A 77 16.99 -14.22 10.09
N GLY A 78 16.16 -13.25 10.50
CA GLY A 78 16.59 -11.86 10.75
C GLY A 78 16.73 -10.98 9.50
N ARG A 79 16.30 -11.47 8.33
CA ARG A 79 16.36 -10.69 7.08
C ARG A 79 15.22 -9.68 7.02
N GLU A 80 15.58 -8.41 6.97
CA GLU A 80 14.61 -7.33 6.81
C GLU A 80 14.04 -7.26 5.38
N ILE A 81 12.76 -6.94 5.29
CA ILE A 81 12.10 -6.56 4.05
C ILE A 81 11.93 -5.05 4.08
N THR A 82 12.64 -4.37 3.21
CA THR A 82 12.52 -2.92 3.04
C THR A 82 11.64 -2.60 1.85
N GLY A 83 10.99 -1.45 1.90
CA GLY A 83 10.18 -0.94 0.81
C GLY A 83 10.09 0.58 0.86
N THR A 84 9.53 1.13 -0.20
CA THR A 84 9.24 2.57 -0.29
C THR A 84 7.73 2.77 -0.22
N VAL A 85 7.29 3.62 0.69
CA VAL A 85 5.88 3.99 0.85
C VAL A 85 5.68 5.39 0.27
N SER A 86 4.75 5.52 -0.66
CA SER A 86 4.33 6.79 -1.23
C SER A 86 2.91 7.08 -0.78
N ARG A 87 2.69 8.27 -0.19
CA ARG A 87 1.41 8.71 0.37
C ARG A 87 0.95 9.98 -0.31
N THR A 88 -0.33 10.03 -0.64
CA THR A 88 -0.95 11.22 -1.20
C THR A 88 -2.46 11.21 -0.93
N ARG A 89 -3.12 12.36 -0.98
CA ARG A 89 -4.57 12.47 -0.91
C ARG A 89 -5.14 13.12 -2.17
N TYR A 90 -6.32 12.65 -2.56
CA TYR A 90 -7.09 13.18 -3.68
C TYR A 90 -8.49 13.55 -3.20
N PRO A 91 -9.14 14.56 -3.80
CA PRO A 91 -10.57 14.75 -3.58
C PRO A 91 -11.33 13.49 -4.04
N ASP A 92 -12.29 13.03 -3.24
CA ASP A 92 -13.19 11.94 -3.66
C ASP A 92 -14.14 12.43 -4.75
N ALA A 93 -14.71 11.49 -5.50
CA ALA A 93 -15.73 11.81 -6.51
C ALA A 93 -16.99 12.47 -5.93
N ASN A 94 -17.23 12.27 -4.62
CA ASN A 94 -18.33 12.91 -3.90
C ASN A 94 -17.93 14.24 -3.24
N ASN A 95 -16.67 14.63 -3.30
CA ASN A 95 -16.24 15.94 -2.80
C ASN A 95 -16.83 17.04 -3.65
N LEU A 96 -17.15 18.18 -3.03
CA LEU A 96 -17.63 19.34 -3.79
C LEU A 96 -16.44 19.95 -4.57
N PRO A 97 -16.58 20.15 -5.88
CA PRO A 97 -15.59 20.88 -6.65
C PRO A 97 -15.63 22.37 -6.28
N ASP A 98 -14.59 23.12 -6.63
CA ASP A 98 -14.63 24.57 -6.51
C ASP A 98 -15.70 25.15 -7.46
N PRO A 99 -16.71 25.89 -6.95
CA PRO A 99 -17.78 26.44 -7.75
C PRO A 99 -17.30 27.39 -8.85
N ALA A 100 -16.11 28.00 -8.69
CA ALA A 100 -15.51 28.85 -9.71
C ALA A 100 -14.96 28.07 -10.92
N THR A 101 -14.75 26.75 -10.79
CA THR A 101 -14.14 25.90 -11.82
C THR A 101 -15.12 25.03 -12.59
N VAL A 102 -16.38 25.00 -12.16
CA VAL A 102 -17.41 24.08 -12.71
C VAL A 102 -18.66 24.84 -13.18
N THR A 103 -19.38 24.23 -14.11
CA THR A 103 -20.67 24.76 -14.57
C THR A 103 -21.78 24.60 -13.49
N ALA A 104 -22.85 25.40 -13.59
CA ALA A 104 -23.99 25.33 -12.68
C ALA A 104 -24.65 23.92 -12.65
N VAL A 105 -24.66 23.21 -13.78
CA VAL A 105 -25.17 21.82 -13.86
C VAL A 105 -24.27 20.85 -13.12
N GLN A 106 -22.94 20.96 -13.28
CA GLN A 106 -21.97 20.13 -12.57
C GLN A 106 -22.01 20.40 -11.06
N TRP A 107 -22.16 21.66 -10.66
CA TRP A 107 -22.33 22.06 -9.26
C TRP A 107 -23.58 21.44 -8.65
N LYS A 108 -24.73 21.54 -9.33
CA LYS A 108 -25.98 20.92 -8.89
C LYS A 108 -25.84 19.41 -8.74
N THR A 109 -25.23 18.74 -9.72
CA THR A 109 -24.96 17.29 -9.66
C THR A 109 -24.07 16.92 -8.49
N ALA A 110 -23.07 17.74 -8.16
CA ALA A 110 -22.20 17.52 -7.02
C ALA A 110 -22.97 17.68 -5.69
N LEU A 111 -23.83 18.68 -5.58
CA LEU A 111 -24.72 18.86 -4.41
C LEU A 111 -25.71 17.71 -4.24
N ASP A 112 -26.26 17.17 -5.33
CA ASP A 112 -27.17 16.02 -5.29
C ASP A 112 -26.44 14.75 -4.76
N ARG A 113 -25.14 14.62 -5.03
CA ARG A 113 -24.30 13.53 -4.51
C ARG A 113 -23.83 13.75 -3.07
N ASN A 114 -23.64 15.00 -2.68
CA ASN A 114 -23.15 15.39 -1.36
C ASN A 114 -24.03 16.50 -0.75
N PRO A 115 -25.27 16.20 -0.38
CA PRO A 115 -26.21 17.20 0.14
C PRO A 115 -25.75 17.80 1.48
N ALA A 116 -24.96 17.08 2.24
CA ALA A 116 -24.40 17.54 3.50
C ALA A 116 -23.23 18.52 3.32
N ARG A 117 -22.74 18.70 2.10
CA ARG A 117 -21.58 19.55 1.75
C ARG A 117 -20.33 19.20 2.55
N MET A 118 -20.14 17.93 2.82
CA MET A 118 -18.98 17.43 3.56
C MET A 118 -17.73 17.38 2.66
N ASP A 119 -16.57 17.69 3.24
CA ASP A 119 -15.32 17.42 2.56
C ASP A 119 -15.02 15.91 2.58
N VAL A 120 -14.75 15.35 1.41
CA VAL A 120 -14.48 13.91 1.25
C VAL A 120 -13.15 13.71 0.53
N TRP A 121 -12.21 13.07 1.21
CA TRP A 121 -10.87 12.83 0.70
C TRP A 121 -10.55 11.34 0.62
N ARG A 122 -9.82 10.96 -0.43
CA ARG A 122 -9.18 9.65 -0.59
C ARG A 122 -7.72 9.73 -0.19
N LEU A 123 -7.35 9.01 0.84
CA LEU A 123 -5.98 8.84 1.27
C LEU A 123 -5.43 7.57 0.63
N GLN A 124 -4.39 7.70 -0.16
CA GLN A 124 -3.76 6.56 -0.82
C GLN A 124 -2.36 6.34 -0.28
N SER A 125 -2.09 5.11 0.14
CA SER A 125 -0.74 4.62 0.47
C SER A 125 -0.36 3.54 -0.54
N VAL A 126 0.77 3.72 -1.21
CA VAL A 126 1.33 2.81 -2.19
C VAL A 126 2.67 2.30 -1.69
N VAL A 127 2.79 1.00 -1.52
CA VAL A 127 4.03 0.34 -1.11
C VAL A 127 4.69 -0.30 -2.32
N ARG A 128 5.94 0.05 -2.57
CA ARG A 128 6.81 -0.60 -3.54
C ARG A 128 7.87 -1.39 -2.79
N TYR A 129 8.04 -2.66 -3.11
CA TYR A 129 9.04 -3.54 -2.51
C TYR A 129 9.58 -4.53 -3.54
N THR A 130 10.73 -5.13 -3.25
CA THR A 130 11.42 -6.05 -4.17
C THR A 130 11.55 -7.42 -3.52
N VAL A 131 11.26 -8.46 -4.31
CA VAL A 131 11.43 -9.86 -3.94
C VAL A 131 12.31 -10.54 -4.98
N GLY A 132 13.52 -10.89 -4.60
CA GLY A 132 14.53 -11.36 -5.56
C GLY A 132 14.85 -10.28 -6.60
N SER A 133 14.61 -10.58 -7.87
CA SER A 133 14.80 -9.64 -8.99
C SER A 133 13.52 -8.90 -9.41
N ARG A 134 12.39 -9.17 -8.76
CA ARG A 134 11.09 -8.60 -9.16
C ARG A 134 10.63 -7.52 -8.21
N SER A 135 10.16 -6.40 -8.77
CA SER A 135 9.54 -5.31 -8.02
C SER A 135 8.02 -5.50 -7.99
N TYR A 136 7.43 -5.30 -6.84
CA TYR A 136 5.99 -5.39 -6.59
C TYR A 136 5.47 -4.06 -6.08
N LEU A 137 4.20 -3.80 -6.39
CA LEU A 137 3.51 -2.61 -6.00
C LEU A 137 2.15 -3.02 -5.42
N LYS A 138 1.84 -2.53 -4.22
CA LYS A 138 0.54 -2.69 -3.57
C LYS A 138 0.03 -1.34 -3.11
N ALA A 139 -1.27 -1.13 -3.16
CA ALA A 139 -1.90 0.10 -2.72
C ALA A 139 -3.08 -0.16 -1.79
N ARG A 140 -3.31 0.77 -0.88
CA ARG A 140 -4.53 0.88 -0.07
C ARG A 140 -5.06 2.29 -0.14
N THR A 141 -6.38 2.39 -0.20
CA THR A 141 -7.09 3.66 -0.20
C THR A 141 -8.08 3.68 0.96
N VAL A 142 -8.13 4.81 1.65
CA VAL A 142 -9.09 5.09 2.73
C VAL A 142 -9.86 6.34 2.33
N VAL A 143 -11.18 6.30 2.44
CA VAL A 143 -12.03 7.48 2.26
C VAL A 143 -12.29 8.08 3.64
N ARG A 144 -12.12 9.38 3.75
CA ARG A 144 -12.39 10.16 4.96
C ARG A 144 -13.32 11.30 4.61
N SER A 145 -14.33 11.49 5.45
CA SER A 145 -15.25 12.64 5.41
C SER A 145 -15.19 13.40 6.73
N GLN A 146 -15.51 14.67 6.64
CA GLN A 146 -15.65 15.51 7.82
C GLN A 146 -16.83 15.06 8.67
#